data_9b976479979059511e7e0c52b4cb6061
#
_entry.id   9b976479979059511e7e0c52b4cb6061
#
_cell.length_a   1.000
_cell.length_b   1.000
_cell.length_c   1.000
_cell.angle_alpha   90.00
_cell.angle_beta   90.00
_cell.angle_gamma   90.00
#
_symmetry.space_group_name_H-M   'P 1'
#
loop_
_entity.id
_entity.type
_entity.pdbx_description
1 polymer ?
#
loop_
_entity_poly.entity_id
_entity_poly.type
_entity_poly.pdbx_seq_one_letter_code
_entity_poly.pdbx_strand_id
1 'polypeptide(L)'
;MRWMAEAIVLSWRSPPSQTAFSVGALIVDGTGAVLAEGWSRPQDPHDHAEEAAILALGPNWSAPPGTTLYSSMEPCSTRASRPRSCTQLILGAGISRVVFAWREPTLFVEGRGAELLAASGVEVVEVPELAQDARAANQHLFAR
;
A
#
# COMPACT_ATOMS: atom_id res chain seq x y z
N MET A 1 -10.70 13.31 -1.14
CA MET A 1 -9.38 12.72 -1.41
C MET A 1 -9.48 11.71 -2.54
N ARG A 2 -9.28 12.21 -3.74
CA ARG A 2 -9.53 11.46 -4.98
C ARG A 2 -8.66 10.22 -5.12
N TRP A 3 -7.34 10.37 -4.96
CA TRP A 3 -6.41 9.26 -5.19
C TRP A 3 -6.56 8.16 -4.15
N MET A 4 -6.86 8.54 -2.91
CA MET A 4 -7.10 7.55 -1.86
C MET A 4 -8.34 6.72 -2.17
N ALA A 5 -9.41 7.35 -2.63
CA ALA A 5 -10.62 6.65 -3.04
C ALA A 5 -10.35 5.68 -4.19
N GLU A 6 -9.52 6.07 -5.16
CA GLU A 6 -9.14 5.17 -6.26
C GLU A 6 -8.32 3.96 -5.78
N ALA A 7 -7.42 4.16 -4.84
CA ALA A 7 -6.67 3.05 -4.25
C ALA A 7 -7.62 2.05 -3.57
N ILE A 8 -8.63 2.56 -2.87
CA ILE A 8 -9.62 1.71 -2.23
C ILE A 8 -10.42 0.90 -3.28
N VAL A 9 -10.79 1.53 -4.40
CA VAL A 9 -11.47 0.81 -5.49
C VAL A 9 -10.58 -0.32 -6.00
N LEU A 10 -9.28 -0.08 -6.16
CA LEU A 10 -8.35 -1.11 -6.62
C LEU A 10 -8.27 -2.30 -5.66
N SER A 11 -8.47 -2.09 -4.36
CA SER A 11 -8.43 -3.18 -3.39
C SER A 11 -9.47 -4.27 -3.69
N TRP A 12 -10.58 -3.90 -4.32
CA TRP A 12 -11.63 -4.85 -4.69
C TRP A 12 -11.27 -5.72 -5.89
N ARG A 13 -10.19 -5.40 -6.61
CA ARG A 13 -9.68 -6.26 -7.69
C ARG A 13 -8.88 -7.43 -7.16
N SER A 14 -8.50 -7.41 -5.89
CA SER A 14 -7.72 -8.49 -5.28
C SER A 14 -8.54 -9.78 -5.27
N PRO A 15 -7.94 -10.93 -5.63
CA PRO A 15 -8.60 -12.22 -5.43
C PRO A 15 -8.93 -12.41 -3.95
N PRO A 16 -10.08 -13.00 -3.59
CA PRO A 16 -10.42 -13.23 -2.19
C PRO A 16 -9.37 -14.07 -1.46
N SER A 17 -9.14 -13.78 -0.19
CA SER A 17 -8.23 -14.53 0.66
C SER A 17 -8.81 -14.64 2.06
N GLN A 18 -8.58 -15.78 2.72
CA GLN A 18 -8.96 -15.99 4.11
C GLN A 18 -7.81 -15.68 5.07
N THR A 19 -6.62 -15.42 4.55
CA THR A 19 -5.40 -15.30 5.36
C THR A 19 -4.61 -14.03 5.09
N ALA A 20 -5.03 -13.19 4.16
CA ALA A 20 -4.31 -11.98 3.80
C ALA A 20 -5.27 -10.85 3.46
N PHE A 21 -4.84 -9.62 3.73
CA PHE A 21 -5.63 -8.43 3.43
C PHE A 21 -5.63 -8.11 1.94
N SER A 22 -6.74 -7.55 1.47
CA SER A 22 -6.90 -7.02 0.12
C SER A 22 -6.66 -5.51 0.17
N VAL A 23 -5.67 -5.06 -0.58
CA VAL A 23 -5.18 -3.68 -0.57
C VAL A 23 -5.07 -3.18 -2.01
N GLY A 24 -5.28 -1.90 -2.21
CA GLY A 24 -5.03 -1.24 -3.49
C GLY A 24 -4.03 -0.11 -3.31
N ALA A 25 -3.24 0.16 -4.34
CA ALA A 25 -2.21 1.18 -4.29
C ALA A 25 -2.09 1.92 -5.62
N LEU A 26 -1.75 3.21 -5.53
CA LEU A 26 -1.47 4.09 -6.67
C LEU A 26 -0.16 4.81 -6.43
N ILE A 27 0.62 4.99 -7.48
CA ILE A 27 1.79 5.87 -7.45
C ILE A 27 1.49 7.05 -8.36
N VAL A 28 1.55 8.26 -7.82
CA VAL A 28 1.20 9.50 -8.51
C VAL A 28 2.37 10.46 -8.40
N ASP A 29 2.80 11.06 -9.52
CA ASP A 29 3.91 12.01 -9.49
C ASP A 29 3.46 13.41 -9.08
N GLY A 30 4.42 14.33 -8.98
CA GLY A 30 4.17 15.70 -8.53
C GLY A 30 3.27 16.51 -9.46
N THR A 31 3.04 16.05 -10.70
CA THR A 31 2.15 16.72 -11.66
C THR A 31 0.71 16.20 -11.59
N GLY A 32 0.46 15.17 -10.79
CA GLY A 32 -0.85 14.51 -10.73
C GLY A 32 -1.03 13.39 -11.73
N ALA A 33 0.04 12.93 -12.37
CA ALA A 33 -0.02 11.80 -13.29
C ALA A 33 0.09 10.48 -12.54
N VAL A 34 -0.81 9.55 -12.82
CA VAL A 34 -0.76 8.20 -12.26
C VAL A 34 0.31 7.41 -13.01
N LEU A 35 1.36 7.02 -12.29
CA LEU A 35 2.48 6.28 -12.87
C LEU A 35 2.24 4.77 -12.84
N ALA A 36 1.59 4.26 -11.80
CA ALA A 36 1.33 2.83 -11.66
C ALA A 36 0.15 2.57 -10.73
N GLU A 37 -0.46 1.41 -10.91
CA GLU A 37 -1.52 0.89 -10.05
C GLU A 37 -1.13 -0.50 -9.57
N GLY A 38 -1.60 -0.89 -8.40
CA GLY A 38 -1.39 -2.23 -7.89
C GLY A 38 -2.51 -2.65 -6.96
N TRP A 39 -2.67 -3.96 -6.84
CA TRP A 39 -3.58 -4.55 -5.85
C TRP A 39 -2.97 -5.85 -5.35
N SER A 40 -3.50 -6.37 -4.24
CA SER A 40 -2.98 -7.57 -3.63
C SER A 40 -3.18 -8.78 -4.53
N ARG A 41 -2.17 -9.63 -4.64
CA ARG A 41 -2.24 -10.94 -5.30
C ARG A 41 -2.72 -10.89 -6.75
N PRO A 42 -2.18 -9.98 -7.60
CA PRO A 42 -2.63 -9.95 -8.99
C PRO A 42 -2.24 -11.21 -9.77
N GLN A 43 -1.11 -11.84 -9.44
CA GLN A 43 -0.63 -13.05 -10.10
C GLN A 43 -0.15 -14.10 -9.11
N ASP A 44 0.51 -13.68 -8.02
CA ASP A 44 1.09 -14.57 -7.00
C ASP A 44 0.36 -14.30 -5.67
N PRO A 45 -0.01 -15.33 -4.90
CA PRO A 45 -0.73 -15.15 -3.63
C PRO A 45 0.06 -14.35 -2.58
N HIS A 46 1.36 -14.14 -2.78
CA HIS A 46 2.20 -13.37 -1.87
C HIS A 46 2.42 -11.93 -2.31
N ASP A 47 1.89 -11.50 -3.47
CA ASP A 47 2.06 -10.13 -3.94
C ASP A 47 1.26 -9.15 -3.07
N HIS A 48 1.91 -8.05 -2.66
CA HIS A 48 1.26 -6.92 -2.02
C HIS A 48 0.97 -5.83 -3.07
N ALA A 49 -0.02 -4.99 -2.78
CA ALA A 49 -0.43 -3.92 -3.70
C ALA A 49 0.70 -2.94 -3.99
N GLU A 50 1.40 -2.49 -2.95
CA GLU A 50 2.49 -1.53 -3.08
C GLU A 50 3.64 -2.14 -3.89
N GLU A 51 3.97 -3.39 -3.62
CA GLU A 51 4.98 -4.12 -4.36
C GLU A 51 4.60 -4.22 -5.85
N ALA A 52 3.36 -4.59 -6.14
CA ALA A 52 2.89 -4.71 -7.51
C ALA A 52 3.00 -3.37 -8.26
N ALA A 53 2.63 -2.27 -7.61
CA ALA A 53 2.72 -0.95 -8.22
C ALA A 53 4.18 -0.54 -8.50
N ILE A 54 5.07 -0.75 -7.53
CA ILE A 54 6.48 -0.38 -7.67
C ILE A 54 7.15 -1.24 -8.76
N LEU A 55 6.91 -2.55 -8.76
CA LEU A 55 7.52 -3.45 -9.71
C LEU A 55 7.04 -3.20 -11.14
N ALA A 56 5.81 -2.68 -11.31
CA ALA A 56 5.29 -2.32 -12.63
C ALA A 56 6.12 -1.22 -13.30
N LEU A 57 6.88 -0.43 -12.53
CA LEU A 57 7.71 0.64 -13.04
C LEU A 57 9.14 0.21 -13.38
N GLY A 58 9.47 -1.07 -13.11
CA GLY A 58 10.74 -1.65 -13.47
C GLY A 58 11.77 -1.63 -12.32
N PRO A 59 12.80 -2.50 -12.39
CA PRO A 59 13.73 -2.71 -11.28
C PRO A 59 14.65 -1.53 -11.00
N ASN A 60 14.84 -0.64 -11.97
CA ASN A 60 15.74 0.51 -11.83
C ASN A 60 14.99 1.82 -11.67
N TRP A 61 13.66 1.77 -11.46
CA TRP A 61 12.87 2.98 -11.32
C TRP A 61 13.19 3.69 -10.00
N SER A 62 13.39 5.00 -10.08
CA SER A 62 13.50 5.88 -8.91
C SER A 62 12.43 6.95 -9.01
N ALA A 63 11.83 7.27 -7.88
CA ALA A 63 10.73 8.22 -7.83
C ALA A 63 11.21 9.64 -8.11
N PRO A 64 10.59 10.37 -9.05
CA PRO A 64 10.83 11.80 -9.19
C PRO A 64 10.41 12.53 -7.91
N PRO A 65 11.00 13.73 -7.64
CA PRO A 65 10.55 14.54 -6.51
C PRO A 65 9.03 14.81 -6.58
N GLY A 66 8.37 14.77 -5.42
CA GLY A 66 6.94 15.01 -5.32
C GLY A 66 6.07 13.78 -5.58
N THR A 67 6.67 12.61 -5.76
CA THR A 67 5.92 11.37 -5.97
C THR A 67 5.27 10.91 -4.66
N THR A 68 4.00 10.51 -4.74
CA THR A 68 3.23 9.99 -3.61
C THR A 68 2.76 8.58 -3.91
N LEU A 69 2.85 7.70 -2.92
CA LEU A 69 2.19 6.40 -2.94
C LEU A 69 0.92 6.49 -2.09
N TYR A 70 -0.21 6.16 -2.69
CA TYR A 70 -1.49 6.03 -2.00
C TYR A 70 -1.78 4.56 -1.80
N SER A 71 -2.00 4.13 -0.56
CA SER A 71 -2.33 2.74 -0.24
C SER A 71 -3.58 2.70 0.62
N SER A 72 -4.49 1.76 0.35
CA SER A 72 -5.71 1.63 1.14
C SER A 72 -5.41 1.20 2.57
N MET A 73 -4.29 0.53 2.80
CA MET A 73 -3.85 0.11 4.13
C MET A 73 -2.40 0.52 4.36
N GLU A 74 -2.04 0.74 5.62
CA GLU A 74 -0.67 1.06 6.03
C GLU A 74 0.32 0.04 5.45
N PRO A 75 1.40 0.47 4.78
CA PRO A 75 2.39 -0.46 4.24
C PRO A 75 3.00 -1.36 5.32
N CYS A 76 3.23 -2.61 4.98
CA CYS A 76 3.77 -3.57 5.94
C CYS A 76 5.20 -3.23 6.34
N SER A 77 5.53 -3.47 7.62
CA SER A 77 6.88 -3.27 8.16
C SER A 77 7.72 -4.54 8.11
N THR A 78 7.06 -5.70 8.14
CA THR A 78 7.72 -7.01 8.05
C THR A 78 6.84 -7.94 7.23
N ARG A 79 7.46 -8.93 6.62
CA ARG A 79 6.72 -9.99 5.91
C ARG A 79 7.59 -11.23 5.81
N ALA A 80 6.94 -12.40 5.96
CA ALA A 80 7.63 -13.69 5.93
C ALA A 80 7.84 -14.21 4.50
N SER A 81 6.99 -13.79 3.55
CA SER A 81 6.94 -14.37 2.21
C SER A 81 7.95 -13.81 1.22
N ARG A 82 8.55 -12.66 1.51
CA ARG A 82 9.49 -11.97 0.62
C ARG A 82 10.64 -11.37 1.42
N PRO A 83 11.82 -11.17 0.81
CA PRO A 83 12.98 -10.64 1.53
C PRO A 83 12.83 -9.19 1.96
N ARG A 84 11.98 -8.40 1.28
CA ARG A 84 11.80 -7.00 1.62
C ARG A 84 10.32 -6.70 1.88
N SER A 85 10.06 -5.91 2.93
CA SER A 85 8.73 -5.39 3.22
C SER A 85 8.34 -4.29 2.22
N CYS A 86 7.05 -3.94 2.20
CA CYS A 86 6.60 -2.80 1.39
C CYS A 86 7.28 -1.51 1.83
N THR A 87 7.49 -1.32 3.14
CA THR A 87 8.23 -0.17 3.67
C THR A 87 9.63 -0.09 3.07
N GLN A 88 10.36 -1.21 3.02
CA GLN A 88 11.69 -1.25 2.42
C GLN A 88 11.66 -0.97 0.93
N LEU A 89 10.65 -1.47 0.21
CA LEU A 89 10.51 -1.22 -1.23
C LEU A 89 10.23 0.26 -1.49
N ILE A 90 9.39 0.89 -0.68
CA ILE A 90 9.08 2.32 -0.79
C ILE A 90 10.34 3.15 -0.59
N LEU A 91 11.11 2.85 0.46
CA LEU A 91 12.35 3.57 0.75
C LEU A 91 13.37 3.37 -0.36
N GLY A 92 13.50 2.15 -0.85
CA GLY A 92 14.45 1.83 -1.92
C GLY A 92 14.12 2.52 -3.24
N ALA A 93 12.83 2.77 -3.51
CA ALA A 93 12.40 3.48 -4.71
C ALA A 93 12.50 4.99 -4.59
N GLY A 94 12.75 5.52 -3.39
CA GLY A 94 12.88 6.96 -3.16
C GLY A 94 11.56 7.71 -3.13
N ILE A 95 10.45 7.03 -2.86
CA ILE A 95 9.15 7.69 -2.71
C ILE A 95 9.17 8.53 -1.44
N SER A 96 8.82 9.82 -1.58
CA SER A 96 8.98 10.79 -0.49
C SER A 96 7.72 11.04 0.32
N ARG A 97 6.56 10.54 -0.14
CA ARG A 97 5.28 10.75 0.54
C ARG A 97 4.42 9.52 0.41
N VAL A 98 3.79 9.13 1.52
CA VAL A 98 2.86 7.99 1.56
C VAL A 98 1.57 8.44 2.23
N VAL A 99 0.44 8.12 1.61
CA VAL A 99 -0.91 8.38 2.15
C VAL A 99 -1.62 7.04 2.29
N PHE A 100 -2.20 6.78 3.45
CA PHE A 100 -2.97 5.56 3.66
C PHE A 100 -4.24 5.86 4.45
N ALA A 101 -5.24 4.96 4.36
CA ALA A 101 -6.53 5.17 5.00
C ALA A 101 -6.73 4.32 6.25
N TRP A 102 -6.24 3.09 6.25
CA TRP A 102 -6.51 2.13 7.31
C TRP A 102 -5.21 1.60 7.89
N ARG A 103 -5.05 1.74 9.22
CA ARG A 103 -3.86 1.18 9.89
C ARG A 103 -3.91 -0.33 9.85
N GLU A 104 -2.77 -0.95 9.58
CA GLU A 104 -2.66 -2.39 9.52
C GLU A 104 -2.99 -2.99 10.90
N PRO A 105 -4.05 -3.83 11.01
CA PRO A 105 -4.34 -4.51 12.27
C PRO A 105 -3.26 -5.56 12.57
N THR A 106 -3.01 -5.81 13.85
CA THR A 106 -2.04 -6.82 14.28
C THR A 106 -2.61 -8.24 14.19
N LEU A 107 -3.38 -8.51 13.15
CA LEU A 107 -4.05 -9.80 12.96
C LEU A 107 -3.11 -10.85 12.35
N PHE A 108 -2.30 -10.43 11.35
CA PHE A 108 -1.36 -11.32 10.66
C PHE A 108 0.09 -10.91 10.89
N VAL A 109 0.36 -9.60 10.95
CA VAL A 109 1.68 -9.03 11.15
C VAL A 109 1.59 -7.84 12.09
N GLU A 110 2.71 -7.43 12.66
CA GLU A 110 2.76 -6.22 13.49
C GLU A 110 2.82 -4.99 12.60
N GLY A 111 1.83 -4.08 12.75
CA GLY A 111 1.70 -2.88 11.92
C GLY A 111 2.55 -1.74 12.45
N ARG A 112 3.69 -1.46 11.83
CA ARG A 112 4.60 -0.38 12.19
C ARG A 112 5.15 0.38 10.99
N GLY A 113 4.53 0.18 9.82
CA GLY A 113 5.04 0.76 8.59
C GLY A 113 5.06 2.28 8.61
N ALA A 114 4.00 2.91 9.13
CA ALA A 114 3.90 4.37 9.18
C ALA A 114 5.04 4.98 10.02
N GLU A 115 5.32 4.40 11.18
CA GLU A 115 6.37 4.88 12.08
C GLU A 115 7.75 4.74 11.44
N LEU A 116 8.01 3.61 10.78
CA LEU A 116 9.30 3.37 10.13
C LEU A 116 9.51 4.30 8.94
N LEU A 117 8.48 4.55 8.14
CA LEU A 117 8.56 5.48 7.02
C LEU A 117 8.84 6.91 7.52
N ALA A 118 8.10 7.36 8.53
CA ALA A 118 8.28 8.69 9.10
C ALA A 118 9.68 8.85 9.68
N ALA A 119 10.19 7.84 10.39
CA ALA A 119 11.53 7.86 10.97
C ALA A 119 12.63 7.92 9.89
N SER A 120 12.32 7.47 8.68
CA SER A 120 13.24 7.48 7.54
C SER A 120 13.10 8.73 6.67
N GLY A 121 12.30 9.71 7.08
CA GLY A 121 12.18 10.98 6.39
C GLY A 121 11.05 11.05 5.36
N VAL A 122 10.20 10.02 5.27
CA VAL A 122 9.04 10.04 4.37
C VAL A 122 7.90 10.81 5.03
N GLU A 123 7.24 11.68 4.27
CA GLU A 123 6.03 12.35 4.74
C GLU A 123 4.89 11.31 4.75
N VAL A 124 4.28 11.07 5.90
CA VAL A 124 3.22 10.08 6.06
C VAL A 124 1.93 10.77 6.45
N VAL A 125 0.86 10.53 5.69
CA VAL A 125 -0.45 11.11 5.93
C VAL A 125 -1.47 9.99 6.08
N GLU A 126 -2.19 9.99 7.19
CA GLU A 126 -3.29 9.07 7.42
C GLU A 126 -4.62 9.76 7.10
N VAL A 127 -5.53 9.07 6.40
CA VAL A 127 -6.86 9.57 6.05
C VAL A 127 -7.90 8.67 6.75
N PRO A 128 -8.10 8.86 8.08
CA PRO A 128 -8.96 7.95 8.86
C PRO A 128 -10.42 8.01 8.45
N GLU A 129 -10.87 9.09 7.81
CA GLU A 129 -12.24 9.21 7.30
C GLU A 129 -12.58 8.14 6.26
N LEU A 130 -11.59 7.58 5.57
CA LEU A 130 -11.78 6.53 4.57
C LEU A 130 -11.40 5.14 5.09
N ALA A 131 -11.10 5.01 6.37
CA ALA A 131 -10.65 3.74 6.95
C ALA A 131 -11.71 2.64 6.80
N GLN A 132 -12.99 2.96 7.00
CA GLN A 132 -14.06 1.98 6.87
C GLN A 132 -14.19 1.50 5.43
N ASP A 133 -14.07 2.38 4.46
CA ASP A 133 -14.13 2.01 3.05
C ASP A 133 -12.95 1.10 2.68
N ALA A 134 -11.76 1.39 3.18
CA ALA A 134 -10.59 0.55 2.97
C ALA A 134 -10.75 -0.82 3.63
N ARG A 135 -11.39 -0.87 4.79
CA ARG A 135 -11.63 -2.11 5.53
C ARG A 135 -12.70 -2.98 4.85
N ALA A 136 -13.60 -2.38 4.09
CA ALA A 136 -14.76 -3.09 3.52
C ALA A 136 -14.35 -4.28 2.66
N ALA A 137 -13.28 -4.17 1.87
CA ALA A 137 -12.77 -5.28 1.05
C ALA A 137 -12.24 -6.44 1.90
N ASN A 138 -12.06 -6.25 3.20
CA ASN A 138 -11.51 -7.22 4.13
C ASN A 138 -12.50 -7.64 5.21
N GLN A 139 -13.77 -7.27 5.04
CA GLN A 139 -14.80 -7.49 6.07
C GLN A 139 -14.90 -8.95 6.48
N HIS A 140 -14.77 -9.87 5.53
CA HIS A 140 -14.87 -11.31 5.78
C HIS A 140 -13.80 -11.84 6.73
N LEU A 141 -12.65 -11.14 6.87
CA LEU A 141 -11.59 -11.55 7.78
C LEU A 141 -11.94 -11.29 9.25
N PHE A 142 -12.94 -10.45 9.49
CA PHE A 142 -13.41 -10.10 10.84
C PHE A 142 -14.77 -10.71 11.17
N ALA A 143 -15.43 -11.35 10.18
CA ALA A 143 -16.71 -11.99 10.38
C ALA A 143 -16.53 -13.31 11.12
N ARG A 144 -17.46 -13.60 12.08
CA ARG A 144 -17.48 -14.83 12.86
C ARG A 144 -18.89 -15.40 12.85
#